data_7c31f12a3335732578d376ddc4eda7ec
#
_entry.id   7c31f12a3335732578d376ddc4eda7ec
#
_cell.length_a   1.000
_cell.length_b   1.000
_cell.length_c   1.000
_cell.angle_alpha   90.00
_cell.angle_beta   90.00
_cell.angle_gamma   90.00
#
_symmetry.space_group_name_H-M   'P 1'
#
loop_
_entity.id
_entity.type
_entity.pdbx_description
1 polymer ?
#
loop_
_entity_poly.entity_id
_entity_poly.type
_entity_poly.pdbx_seq_one_letter_code
_entity_poly.pdbx_strand_id
1 'polypeptide(L)'
;MAMTMHCDIVSAEKSIFSGLVEMVVAAGSLGDLGIAPGHAPLLTALIPGPVKLILQGGEEEVFYVSGGFLEVQRGVVTLLSDTALRADDVDEAAAMQAMEDAEKAIANQGAEFEYSIAAAQLAEAAAQLRALRKIRK
;
A
#
# COMPACT_ATOMS: atom_id res chain seq x y z
N MET A 1 -10.29 -25.56 8.88
CA MET A 1 -10.61 -24.60 7.80
C MET A 1 -10.23 -23.20 8.24
N ALA A 2 -9.44 -22.52 7.43
CA ALA A 2 -9.15 -21.13 7.71
C ALA A 2 -10.40 -20.27 7.43
N MET A 3 -10.67 -19.31 8.32
CA MET A 3 -11.74 -18.34 8.09
C MET A 3 -11.28 -17.33 7.05
N THR A 4 -12.20 -16.86 6.24
CA THR A 4 -11.93 -15.86 5.21
C THR A 4 -12.85 -14.65 5.34
N MET A 5 -12.44 -13.56 4.70
CA MET A 5 -13.24 -12.37 4.56
C MET A 5 -13.05 -11.85 3.13
N HIS A 6 -14.01 -11.07 2.65
CA HIS A 6 -13.89 -10.47 1.33
C HIS A 6 -12.98 -9.24 1.40
N CYS A 7 -12.07 -9.11 0.44
CA CYS A 7 -11.18 -7.95 0.35
C CYS A 7 -11.29 -7.32 -1.02
N ASP A 8 -11.47 -6.00 -1.05
CA ASP A 8 -11.44 -5.20 -2.27
C ASP A 8 -10.33 -4.16 -2.15
N ILE A 9 -9.48 -4.08 -3.16
CA ILE A 9 -8.51 -2.99 -3.31
C ILE A 9 -8.92 -2.20 -4.54
N VAL A 10 -9.28 -0.93 -4.33
CA VAL A 10 -9.81 -0.06 -5.38
C VAL A 10 -8.95 1.19 -5.50
N SER A 11 -8.53 1.50 -6.72
CA SER A 11 -7.90 2.78 -7.03
C SER A 11 -8.92 3.74 -7.62
N ALA A 12 -8.53 5.00 -7.83
CA ALA A 12 -9.40 6.01 -8.41
C ALA A 12 -9.95 5.61 -9.79
N GLU A 13 -9.24 4.76 -10.50
CA GLU A 13 -9.59 4.39 -11.88
C GLU A 13 -10.24 3.02 -12.02
N LYS A 14 -9.88 2.06 -11.14
CA LYS A 14 -10.34 0.67 -11.31
C LYS A 14 -10.21 -0.15 -10.04
N SER A 15 -10.88 -1.30 -10.03
CA SER A 15 -10.66 -2.33 -9.02
C SER A 15 -9.37 -3.07 -9.34
N ILE A 16 -8.48 -3.15 -8.36
CA ILE A 16 -7.17 -3.81 -8.51
C ILE A 16 -7.25 -5.27 -8.05
N PHE A 17 -8.00 -5.52 -6.99
CA PHE A 17 -8.17 -6.85 -6.44
C PHE A 17 -9.57 -6.98 -5.83
N SER A 18 -10.17 -8.15 -5.98
CA SER A 18 -11.44 -8.50 -5.32
C SER A 18 -11.45 -10.01 -5.10
N GLY A 19 -11.57 -10.45 -3.87
CA GLY A 19 -11.58 -11.88 -3.57
C GLY A 19 -11.55 -12.18 -2.07
N LEU A 20 -11.47 -13.47 -1.74
CA LEU A 20 -11.42 -13.94 -0.36
C LEU A 20 -9.98 -14.00 0.14
N VAL A 21 -9.77 -13.51 1.35
CA VAL A 21 -8.45 -13.49 1.99
C VAL A 21 -8.56 -14.00 3.42
N GLU A 22 -7.44 -14.52 3.93
CA GLU A 22 -7.32 -14.96 5.32
C GLU A 22 -6.77 -13.86 6.21
N MET A 23 -6.00 -12.92 5.65
CA MET A 23 -5.44 -11.80 6.39
C MET A 23 -5.05 -10.66 5.45
N VAL A 24 -5.13 -9.43 5.97
CA VAL A 24 -4.63 -8.22 5.30
C VAL A 24 -3.64 -7.54 6.23
N VAL A 25 -2.44 -7.23 5.73
CA VAL A 25 -1.45 -6.42 6.46
C VAL A 25 -1.20 -5.16 5.67
N ALA A 26 -1.43 -4.01 6.28
CA ALA A 26 -1.30 -2.71 5.62
C ALA A 26 -0.55 -1.71 6.49
N ALA A 27 0.03 -0.69 5.87
CA ALA A 27 0.74 0.38 6.57
C ALA A 27 -0.24 1.50 6.92
N GLY A 28 -0.65 1.55 8.18
CA GLY A 28 -1.52 2.61 8.69
C GLY A 28 -0.75 3.83 9.17
N SER A 29 -1.45 4.96 9.29
CA SER A 29 -0.84 6.21 9.76
C SER A 29 -0.34 6.12 11.21
N LEU A 30 -0.87 5.19 11.99
CA LEU A 30 -0.46 4.96 13.39
C LEU A 30 0.37 3.69 13.56
N GLY A 31 0.80 3.07 12.47
CA GLY A 31 1.56 1.83 12.48
C GLY A 31 0.94 0.76 11.60
N ASP A 32 1.63 -0.35 11.42
CA ASP A 32 1.14 -1.44 10.61
C ASP A 32 -0.12 -2.06 11.21
N LEU A 33 -1.05 -2.42 10.33
CA LEU A 33 -2.32 -3.02 10.69
C LEU A 33 -2.40 -4.45 10.21
N GLY A 34 -2.84 -5.36 11.07
CA GLY A 34 -3.18 -6.73 10.69
C GLY A 34 -4.68 -6.95 10.86
N ILE A 35 -5.37 -7.26 9.77
CA ILE A 35 -6.82 -7.48 9.78
C ILE A 35 -7.11 -8.95 9.51
N ALA A 36 -7.70 -9.62 10.48
CA ALA A 36 -8.11 -11.02 10.36
C ALA A 36 -9.64 -11.13 10.29
N PRO A 37 -10.20 -12.24 9.81
CA PRO A 37 -11.65 -12.43 9.80
C PRO A 37 -12.24 -12.25 11.20
N GLY A 38 -13.38 -11.58 11.28
CA GLY A 38 -14.01 -11.27 12.55
C GLY A 38 -13.54 -9.98 13.20
N HIS A 39 -12.66 -9.22 12.53
CA HIS A 39 -12.19 -7.94 13.04
C HIS A 39 -13.34 -6.96 13.22
N ALA A 40 -13.29 -6.17 14.30
CA ALA A 40 -14.28 -5.14 14.58
C ALA A 40 -14.29 -4.08 13.48
N PRO A 41 -15.43 -3.41 13.24
CA PRO A 41 -15.48 -2.32 12.27
C PRO A 41 -14.41 -1.28 12.54
N LEU A 42 -13.78 -0.79 11.48
CA LEU A 42 -12.67 0.14 11.55
C LEU A 42 -12.63 1.01 10.29
N LEU A 43 -12.28 2.27 10.46
CA LEU A 43 -11.94 3.16 9.35
C LEU A 43 -10.66 3.88 9.73
N THR A 44 -9.62 3.73 8.94
CA THR A 44 -8.32 4.33 9.23
C THR A 44 -7.62 4.80 7.96
N ALA A 45 -6.73 5.78 8.10
CA ALA A 45 -5.91 6.26 7.00
C ALA A 45 -4.70 5.35 6.80
N LEU A 46 -4.29 5.21 5.54
CA LEU A 46 -3.09 4.48 5.14
C LEU A 46 -2.01 5.46 4.71
N ILE A 47 -0.76 5.09 4.95
CA ILE A 47 0.39 5.79 4.40
C ILE A 47 0.89 5.05 3.16
N PRO A 48 1.69 5.69 2.27
CA PRO A 48 2.28 4.97 1.15
C PRO A 48 3.07 3.77 1.64
N GLY A 49 2.80 2.61 1.07
CA GLY A 49 3.47 1.40 1.50
C GLY A 49 2.91 0.13 0.90
N PRO A 50 3.48 -1.01 1.29
CA PRO A 50 3.02 -2.31 0.84
C PRO A 50 1.75 -2.74 1.58
N VAL A 51 0.89 -3.44 0.85
CA VAL A 51 -0.24 -4.18 1.41
C VAL A 51 -0.05 -5.64 1.07
N LYS A 52 -0.02 -6.47 2.08
CA LYS A 52 0.15 -7.91 1.91
C LYS A 52 -1.19 -8.60 2.17
N LEU A 53 -1.61 -9.43 1.22
CA LEU A 53 -2.80 -10.27 1.37
C LEU A 53 -2.38 -11.72 1.49
N ILE A 54 -2.95 -12.41 2.46
CA ILE A 54 -2.86 -13.86 2.53
C ILE A 54 -4.19 -14.38 1.95
N LEU A 55 -4.10 -14.99 0.79
CA LEU A 55 -5.29 -15.46 0.06
C LEU A 55 -5.84 -16.73 0.68
N GLN A 56 -7.05 -17.08 0.29
CA GLN A 56 -7.64 -18.36 0.66
C GLN A 56 -6.72 -19.48 0.13
N GLY A 57 -6.26 -20.33 1.06
CA GLY A 57 -5.28 -21.37 0.71
C GLY A 57 -3.85 -21.04 1.14
N GLY A 58 -3.60 -19.85 1.66
CA GLY A 58 -2.31 -19.47 2.22
C GLY A 58 -1.34 -18.78 1.28
N GLU A 59 -1.68 -18.61 0.01
CA GLU A 59 -0.83 -17.87 -0.93
C GLU A 59 -0.77 -16.39 -0.55
N GLU A 60 0.36 -15.76 -0.79
CA GLU A 60 0.57 -14.34 -0.49
C GLU A 60 0.63 -13.52 -1.76
N GLU A 61 -0.04 -12.38 -1.74
CA GLU A 61 0.12 -11.35 -2.77
C GLU A 61 0.47 -10.03 -2.11
N VAL A 62 1.35 -9.27 -2.73
CA VAL A 62 1.77 -7.96 -2.25
C VAL A 62 1.38 -6.90 -3.28
N PHE A 63 0.79 -5.81 -2.76
CA PHE A 63 0.39 -4.65 -3.55
C PHE A 63 1.11 -3.42 -3.01
N TYR A 64 1.31 -2.43 -3.84
CA TYR A 64 1.70 -1.10 -3.43
C TYR A 64 0.47 -0.19 -3.47
N VAL A 65 0.28 0.61 -2.41
CA VAL A 65 -0.73 1.67 -2.39
C VAL A 65 -0.07 3.00 -2.04
N SER A 66 -0.55 4.07 -2.66
CA SER A 66 -0.01 5.42 -2.45
C SER A 66 -0.56 6.11 -1.19
N GLY A 67 -1.19 5.35 -0.31
CA GLY A 67 -1.94 5.87 0.82
C GLY A 67 -3.42 5.70 0.57
N GLY A 68 -4.26 6.37 1.33
CA GLY A 68 -5.71 6.29 1.21
C GLY A 68 -6.36 5.85 2.50
N PHE A 69 -7.39 5.01 2.40
CA PHE A 69 -8.16 4.57 3.55
C PHE A 69 -8.41 3.07 3.52
N LEU A 70 -8.46 2.48 4.71
CA LEU A 70 -8.86 1.10 4.90
C LEU A 70 -10.13 1.08 5.76
N GLU A 71 -11.15 0.38 5.29
CA GLU A 71 -12.41 0.22 6.01
C GLU A 71 -12.68 -1.26 6.24
N VAL A 72 -13.08 -1.59 7.48
CA VAL A 72 -13.51 -2.95 7.84
C VAL A 72 -14.96 -2.90 8.27
N GLN A 73 -15.81 -3.65 7.58
CA GLN A 73 -17.22 -3.81 7.94
C GLN A 73 -17.63 -5.26 7.73
N ARG A 74 -18.19 -5.89 8.76
CA ARG A 74 -18.83 -7.22 8.72
C ARG A 74 -18.32 -8.19 7.67
N GLY A 75 -17.06 -8.59 7.79
CA GLY A 75 -16.48 -9.58 6.87
C GLY A 75 -16.02 -9.02 5.52
N VAL A 76 -16.01 -7.69 5.36
CA VAL A 76 -15.51 -7.04 4.16
C VAL A 76 -14.45 -6.01 4.53
N VAL A 77 -13.29 -6.10 3.88
CA VAL A 77 -12.22 -5.12 4.00
C VAL A 77 -12.09 -4.40 2.67
N THR A 78 -12.19 -3.07 2.71
CA THR A 78 -12.04 -2.25 1.51
C THR A 78 -10.86 -1.30 1.68
N LEU A 79 -9.94 -1.32 0.72
CA LEU A 79 -8.83 -0.39 0.64
C LEU A 79 -9.08 0.54 -0.53
N LEU A 80 -9.15 1.84 -0.24
CA LEU A 80 -9.33 2.90 -1.25
C LEU A 80 -8.05 3.70 -1.33
N SER A 81 -7.47 3.80 -2.52
CA SER A 81 -6.22 4.52 -2.74
C SER A 81 -6.29 5.27 -4.06
N ASP A 82 -5.55 6.37 -4.18
CA ASP A 82 -5.43 7.06 -5.46
C ASP A 82 -4.69 6.19 -6.48
N THR A 83 -3.66 5.49 -6.03
CA THR A 83 -2.89 4.56 -6.86
C THR A 83 -2.69 3.26 -6.10
N ALA A 84 -3.02 2.15 -6.76
CA ALA A 84 -2.76 0.83 -6.24
C ALA A 84 -2.23 -0.03 -7.38
N LEU A 85 -1.14 -0.77 -7.13
CA LEU A 85 -0.47 -1.62 -8.12
C LEU A 85 -0.11 -2.94 -7.48
N ARG A 86 -0.14 -4.02 -8.27
CA ARG A 86 0.49 -5.26 -7.84
C ARG A 86 1.98 -5.00 -7.74
N ALA A 87 2.63 -5.58 -6.74
CA ALA A 87 4.06 -5.33 -6.56
C ALA A 87 4.87 -5.77 -7.79
N ASP A 88 4.43 -6.80 -8.51
CA ASP A 88 5.06 -7.24 -9.76
C ASP A 88 5.04 -6.17 -10.86
N ASP A 89 4.07 -5.26 -10.80
CA ASP A 89 3.90 -4.20 -11.80
C ASP A 89 4.68 -2.93 -11.42
N VAL A 90 5.33 -2.90 -10.26
CA VAL A 90 6.15 -1.76 -9.83
C VAL A 90 7.48 -1.81 -10.55
N ASP A 91 7.81 -0.73 -11.26
CA ASP A 91 9.09 -0.60 -11.94
C ASP A 91 10.16 -0.16 -10.95
N GLU A 92 11.05 -1.09 -10.57
CA GLU A 92 12.12 -0.84 -9.62
C GLU A 92 13.08 0.26 -10.08
N ALA A 93 13.44 0.25 -11.36
CA ALA A 93 14.36 1.26 -11.91
C ALA A 93 13.73 2.66 -11.85
N ALA A 94 12.46 2.78 -12.23
CA ALA A 94 11.74 4.05 -12.16
C ALA A 94 11.57 4.52 -10.70
N ALA A 95 11.29 3.61 -9.77
CA ALA A 95 11.17 3.94 -8.35
C ALA A 95 12.50 4.41 -7.77
N MET A 96 13.60 3.75 -8.11
CA MET A 96 14.94 4.17 -7.66
C MET A 96 15.32 5.53 -8.22
N GLN A 97 15.03 5.79 -9.50
CA GLN A 97 15.30 7.07 -10.13
C GLN A 97 14.47 8.19 -9.48
N ALA A 98 13.19 7.94 -9.22
CA ALA A 98 12.31 8.90 -8.56
C ALA A 98 12.80 9.24 -7.15
N MET A 99 13.27 8.25 -6.40
CA MET A 99 13.82 8.45 -5.06
C MET A 99 15.10 9.30 -5.11
N GLU A 100 15.99 9.02 -6.06
CA GLU A 100 17.22 9.78 -6.24
C GLU A 100 16.93 11.22 -6.63
N ASP A 101 16.02 11.46 -7.57
CA ASP A 101 15.61 12.79 -8.00
C ASP A 101 14.99 13.59 -6.85
N ALA A 102 14.16 12.95 -6.03
CA ALA A 102 13.53 13.57 -4.87
C ALA A 102 14.59 13.94 -3.80
N GLU A 103 15.56 13.08 -3.57
CA GLU A 103 16.67 13.37 -2.64
C GLU A 103 17.49 14.57 -3.11
N LYS A 104 17.77 14.66 -4.40
CA LYS A 104 18.50 15.80 -4.98
C LYS A 104 17.71 17.10 -4.83
N ALA A 105 16.40 17.05 -5.06
CA ALA A 105 15.55 18.23 -4.91
C ALA A 105 15.52 18.72 -3.46
N ILE A 106 15.47 17.81 -2.50
CA ILE A 106 15.55 18.14 -1.07
C ILE A 106 16.89 18.75 -0.71
N ALA A 107 17.98 18.16 -1.21
CA ALA A 107 19.36 18.62 -0.93
C ALA A 107 19.63 20.03 -1.48
N ASN A 108 19.01 20.37 -2.62
CA ASN A 108 19.19 21.67 -3.25
C ASN A 108 18.38 22.81 -2.59
N GLN A 109 17.50 22.47 -1.67
CA GLN A 109 16.69 23.44 -0.89
C GLN A 109 16.07 24.55 -1.73
N GLY A 110 15.09 24.18 -2.56
CA GLY A 110 14.23 25.15 -3.24
C GLY A 110 13.26 25.80 -2.25
N ALA A 111 12.24 26.48 -2.78
CA ALA A 111 11.17 27.05 -1.98
C ALA A 111 10.49 25.94 -1.13
N GLU A 112 9.92 26.30 0.02
CA GLU A 112 9.26 25.34 0.92
C GLU A 112 8.25 24.46 0.18
N PHE A 113 7.53 25.01 -0.79
CA PHE A 113 6.57 24.30 -1.61
C PHE A 113 7.25 23.13 -2.38
N GLU A 114 8.40 23.40 -2.99
CA GLU A 114 9.16 22.37 -3.72
C GLU A 114 9.70 21.29 -2.78
N TYR A 115 10.10 21.68 -1.58
CA TYR A 115 10.54 20.74 -0.56
C TYR A 115 9.42 19.74 -0.19
N SER A 116 8.21 20.24 0.02
CA SER A 116 7.08 19.39 0.38
C SER A 116 6.73 18.38 -0.71
N ILE A 117 6.78 18.80 -1.98
CA ILE A 117 6.54 17.91 -3.12
C ILE A 117 7.63 16.85 -3.20
N ALA A 118 8.90 17.26 -3.06
CA ALA A 118 10.03 16.34 -3.14
C ALA A 118 9.98 15.31 -2.00
N ALA A 119 9.62 15.73 -0.79
CA ALA A 119 9.49 14.83 0.35
C ALA A 119 8.38 13.79 0.11
N ALA A 120 7.25 14.20 -0.47
CA ALA A 120 6.17 13.28 -0.81
C ALA A 120 6.59 12.27 -1.87
N GLN A 121 7.32 12.73 -2.90
CA GLN A 121 7.85 11.85 -3.95
C GLN A 121 8.85 10.83 -3.40
N LEU A 122 9.70 11.27 -2.47
CA LEU A 122 10.67 10.37 -1.83
C LEU A 122 9.96 9.28 -1.03
N ALA A 123 8.94 9.64 -0.26
CA ALA A 123 8.17 8.69 0.53
C ALA A 123 7.48 7.65 -0.37
N GLU A 124 6.90 8.09 -1.48
CA GLU A 124 6.24 7.21 -2.43
C GLU A 124 7.23 6.23 -3.09
N ALA A 125 8.38 6.72 -3.56
CA ALA A 125 9.39 5.89 -4.19
C ALA A 125 9.97 4.87 -3.20
N ALA A 126 10.23 5.27 -1.96
CA ALA A 126 10.70 4.37 -0.91
C ALA A 126 9.67 3.29 -0.60
N ALA A 127 8.37 3.63 -0.60
CA ALA A 127 7.30 2.67 -0.37
C ALA A 127 7.22 1.63 -1.50
N GLN A 128 7.40 2.06 -2.75
CA GLN A 128 7.43 1.14 -3.89
C GLN A 128 8.58 0.14 -3.78
N LEU A 129 9.77 0.61 -3.38
CA LEU A 129 10.92 -0.27 -3.18
C LEU A 129 10.71 -1.27 -2.04
N ARG A 130 10.05 -0.84 -0.94
CA ARG A 130 9.70 -1.76 0.14
C ARG A 130 8.76 -2.87 -0.33
N ALA A 131 7.78 -2.54 -1.17
CA ALA A 131 6.87 -3.53 -1.73
C ALA A 131 7.61 -4.57 -2.57
N LEU A 132 8.56 -4.12 -3.42
CA LEU A 132 9.37 -5.02 -4.22
C LEU A 132 10.24 -5.95 -3.36
N ARG A 133 10.83 -5.42 -2.30
CA ARG A 133 11.67 -6.21 -1.38
C ARG A 133 10.87 -7.32 -0.69
N LYS A 134 9.60 -7.10 -0.41
CA LYS A 134 8.74 -8.12 0.20
C LYS A 134 8.47 -9.30 -0.72
N ILE A 135 8.43 -9.08 -2.02
CA ILE A 135 8.26 -10.16 -3.00
C ILE A 135 9.52 -11.03 -3.10
N ARG A 136 10.68 -10.43 -2.99
CA ARG A 136 11.98 -11.07 -3.23
C ARG A 136 12.51 -11.92 -2.08
N LYS A 137 11.74 -12.15 -1.10
CA LYS A 137 12.17 -13.01 0.02
C LYS A 137 12.27 -14.48 -0.37
#